data_fb9a5bcfe268e78fba65e30fae1c0549
#
_entry.id   fb9a5bcfe268e78fba65e30fae1c0549
#
_cell.length_a   1.000
_cell.length_b   1.000
_cell.length_c   1.000
_cell.angle_alpha   90.00
_cell.angle_beta   90.00
_cell.angle_gamma   90.00
#
_symmetry.space_group_name_H-M   'P 1'
#
loop_
_entity.id
_entity.type
_entity.pdbx_description
1 polymer ?
#
loop_
_entity_poly.entity_id
_entity_poly.type
_entity_poly.pdbx_seq_one_letter_code
_entity_poly.pdbx_strand_id
1 'polypeptide(L)'
;MSKDILFKTEDFVFSYRVGGVLIQNNKILLQKPKNDDFAFIGGHVSCMETTAETLKREFEEELHAKIAVDNLLAVGEVFFPWGKKPCHQISLYYKVHLLNDNDIPSEGSFHGYDYLENERIDLDFCWIPLEELKNGLKVYPEELIPYILSDKNETVHFVSRQI
;
A
#
# COMPACT_ATOMS: atom_id res chain seq x y z
N MET A 1 -5.67 -12.75 -17.35
CA MET A 1 -4.40 -12.67 -16.64
C MET A 1 -3.89 -11.25 -16.69
N SER A 2 -3.87 -10.57 -15.55
CA SER A 2 -3.34 -9.22 -15.47
C SER A 2 -1.81 -9.24 -15.57
N LYS A 3 -1.25 -8.21 -16.22
CA LYS A 3 0.20 -8.04 -16.30
C LYS A 3 0.59 -6.82 -15.51
N ASP A 4 1.41 -7.02 -14.52
CA ASP A 4 1.93 -5.93 -13.72
C ASP A 4 2.89 -5.06 -14.52
N ILE A 5 2.81 -3.75 -14.29
CA ILE A 5 3.76 -2.81 -14.86
C ILE A 5 4.99 -2.82 -13.95
N LEU A 6 5.80 -3.84 -14.15
CA LEU A 6 7.02 -4.12 -13.39
C LEU A 6 8.07 -4.59 -14.40
N PHE A 7 9.13 -3.79 -14.56
CA PHE A 7 10.19 -4.10 -15.51
C PHE A 7 11.49 -4.40 -14.78
N LYS A 8 12.03 -5.59 -14.99
CA LYS A 8 13.31 -6.00 -14.44
C LYS A 8 14.32 -6.04 -15.57
N THR A 9 15.28 -5.13 -15.54
CA THR A 9 16.39 -5.08 -16.48
C THR A 9 17.65 -5.66 -15.83
N GLU A 10 18.73 -5.71 -16.58
CA GLU A 10 20.02 -6.12 -16.06
C GLU A 10 20.51 -5.17 -14.96
N ASP A 11 20.24 -3.87 -15.08
CA ASP A 11 20.80 -2.82 -14.24
C ASP A 11 19.84 -2.29 -13.16
N PHE A 12 18.53 -2.36 -13.38
CA PHE A 12 17.55 -1.76 -12.48
C PHE A 12 16.19 -2.43 -12.58
N VAL A 13 15.34 -2.14 -11.61
CA VAL A 13 13.93 -2.53 -11.60
C VAL A 13 13.09 -1.24 -11.66
N PHE A 14 12.10 -1.21 -12.53
CA PHE A 14 11.07 -0.16 -12.52
C PHE A 14 9.77 -0.74 -12.01
N SER A 15 9.15 -0.07 -11.04
CA SER A 15 7.92 -0.52 -10.40
C SER A 15 6.89 0.60 -10.41
N TYR A 16 5.66 0.26 -10.79
CA TYR A 16 4.52 1.18 -10.74
C TYR A 16 3.50 0.61 -9.77
N ARG A 17 3.27 1.29 -8.62
CA ARG A 17 2.44 0.77 -7.52
C ARG A 17 1.36 1.75 -7.13
N VAL A 18 0.33 1.19 -6.49
CA VAL A 18 -0.72 1.96 -5.85
C VAL A 18 -0.92 1.40 -4.44
N GLY A 19 -1.16 2.28 -3.49
CA GLY A 19 -1.46 1.90 -2.11
C GLY A 19 -2.70 2.62 -1.58
N GLY A 20 -3.38 1.98 -0.64
CA GLY A 20 -4.58 2.51 0.00
C GLY A 20 -4.35 2.87 1.45
N VAL A 21 -4.84 4.04 1.84
CA VAL A 21 -4.84 4.51 3.21
C VAL A 21 -6.25 4.38 3.74
N LEU A 22 -6.47 3.33 4.54
CA LEU A 22 -7.77 3.02 5.15
C LEU A 22 -7.70 3.36 6.64
N ILE A 23 -8.42 4.40 7.02
CA ILE A 23 -8.46 4.88 8.41
C ILE A 23 -9.89 4.78 8.94
N GLN A 24 -10.05 4.13 10.09
CA GLN A 24 -11.30 4.03 10.82
C GLN A 24 -11.03 4.12 12.32
N ASN A 25 -11.85 4.88 13.04
CA ASN A 25 -11.75 4.97 14.51
C ASN A 25 -10.35 5.35 15.00
N ASN A 26 -9.71 6.31 14.31
CA ASN A 26 -8.32 6.76 14.59
C ASN A 26 -7.26 5.66 14.47
N LYS A 27 -7.54 4.65 13.66
CA LYS A 27 -6.59 3.57 13.34
C LYS A 27 -6.44 3.44 11.84
N ILE A 28 -5.23 3.09 11.42
CA ILE A 28 -4.91 2.79 10.02
C ILE A 28 -4.71 1.29 9.85
N LEU A 29 -5.20 0.74 8.75
CA LEU A 29 -4.95 -0.65 8.42
C LEU A 29 -3.64 -0.79 7.65
N LEU A 30 -2.72 -1.56 8.19
CA LEU A 30 -1.41 -1.80 7.59
C LEU A 30 -1.16 -3.29 7.44
N GLN A 31 -0.31 -3.63 6.48
CA GLN A 31 0.19 -4.98 6.28
C GLN A 31 1.52 -5.13 7.02
N LYS A 32 1.71 -6.29 7.67
CA LYS A 32 2.98 -6.63 8.33
C LYS A 32 3.64 -7.79 7.59
N PRO A 33 4.56 -7.49 6.65
CA PRO A 33 5.33 -8.54 5.98
C PRO A 33 6.24 -9.27 6.97
N LYS A 34 6.57 -10.52 6.66
CA LYS A 34 7.55 -11.28 7.46
C LYS A 34 8.92 -10.62 7.35
N ASN A 35 9.57 -10.42 8.50
CA ASN A 35 10.93 -9.88 8.59
C ASN A 35 11.09 -8.50 7.95
N ASP A 36 10.03 -7.71 7.89
CA ASP A 36 10.07 -6.37 7.33
C ASP A 36 9.18 -5.42 8.13
N ASP A 37 9.32 -4.12 7.85
CA ASP A 37 8.52 -3.10 8.50
C ASP A 37 7.09 -3.07 7.92
N PHE A 38 6.19 -2.35 8.57
CA PHE A 38 4.82 -2.19 8.11
C PHE A 38 4.76 -1.55 6.72
N ALA A 39 3.77 -1.95 5.95
CA ALA A 39 3.55 -1.47 4.59
C ALA A 39 2.09 -1.10 4.35
N PHE A 40 1.87 -0.23 3.38
CA PHE A 40 0.52 0.10 2.92
C PHE A 40 -0.03 -1.03 2.05
N ILE A 41 -1.34 -1.22 2.13
CA ILE A 41 -2.02 -2.25 1.34
C ILE A 41 -2.15 -1.78 -0.10
N GLY A 42 -1.77 -2.62 -1.03
CA GLY A 42 -1.84 -2.31 -2.45
C GLY A 42 -1.06 -3.30 -3.28
N GLY A 43 -0.65 -2.87 -4.45
CA GLY A 43 0.09 -3.74 -5.35
C GLY A 43 0.57 -3.00 -6.59
N HIS A 44 1.17 -3.77 -7.50
CA HIS A 44 1.59 -3.24 -8.79
C HIS A 44 0.39 -2.93 -9.65
N VAL A 45 0.44 -1.79 -10.34
CA VAL A 45 -0.61 -1.42 -11.30
C VAL A 45 -0.53 -2.37 -12.48
N SER A 46 -1.66 -2.95 -12.86
CA SER A 46 -1.74 -3.85 -14.00
C SER A 46 -1.96 -3.08 -15.29
N CYS A 47 -1.43 -3.63 -16.37
CA CYS A 47 -1.57 -3.05 -17.71
C CYS A 47 -3.06 -2.83 -18.03
N MET A 48 -3.40 -1.64 -18.50
CA MET A 48 -4.75 -1.22 -18.89
C MET A 48 -5.74 -1.04 -17.72
N GLU A 49 -5.29 -1.17 -16.49
CA GLU A 49 -6.07 -0.76 -15.31
C GLU A 49 -5.68 0.66 -14.89
N THR A 50 -6.64 1.44 -14.44
CA THR A 50 -6.33 2.66 -13.70
C THR A 50 -5.78 2.28 -12.33
N THR A 51 -5.07 3.20 -11.68
CA THR A 51 -4.58 2.95 -10.32
C THR A 51 -5.73 2.67 -9.34
N ALA A 52 -6.86 3.36 -9.48
CA ALA A 52 -8.03 3.12 -8.64
C ALA A 52 -8.62 1.72 -8.87
N GLU A 53 -8.70 1.27 -10.11
CA GLU A 53 -9.18 -0.08 -10.44
C GLU A 53 -8.26 -1.15 -9.86
N THR A 54 -6.95 -0.97 -9.99
CA THR A 54 -5.97 -1.89 -9.40
C THR A 54 -6.14 -1.96 -7.89
N LEU A 55 -6.29 -0.80 -7.23
CA LEU A 55 -6.41 -0.76 -5.77
C LEU A 55 -7.66 -1.51 -5.28
N LYS A 56 -8.79 -1.33 -5.96
CA LYS A 56 -10.02 -2.06 -5.64
C LYS A 56 -9.83 -3.57 -5.78
N ARG A 57 -9.19 -3.99 -6.86
CA ARG A 57 -8.92 -5.42 -7.12
C ARG A 57 -7.98 -6.00 -6.06
N GLU A 58 -6.92 -5.28 -5.68
CA GLU A 58 -5.97 -5.74 -4.66
C GLU A 58 -6.64 -5.91 -3.29
N PHE A 59 -7.52 -4.98 -2.90
CA PHE A 59 -8.28 -5.12 -1.65
C PHE A 59 -9.22 -6.33 -1.68
N GLU A 60 -9.87 -6.61 -2.81
CA GLU A 60 -10.70 -7.79 -2.93
C GLU A 60 -9.88 -9.09 -2.89
N GLU A 61 -8.75 -9.12 -3.58
CA GLU A 61 -7.88 -10.31 -3.61
C GLU A 61 -7.24 -10.60 -2.26
N GLU A 62 -6.70 -9.58 -1.60
CA GLU A 62 -5.94 -9.76 -0.36
C GLU A 62 -6.82 -9.82 0.89
N LEU A 63 -7.86 -8.99 0.95
CA LEU A 63 -8.68 -8.81 2.15
C LEU A 63 -10.11 -9.33 2.00
N HIS A 64 -10.51 -9.70 0.80
CA HIS A 64 -11.91 -10.03 0.47
C HIS A 64 -12.86 -8.89 0.84
N ALA A 65 -12.41 -7.65 0.68
CA ALA A 65 -13.13 -6.45 1.05
C ALA A 65 -13.33 -5.54 -0.17
N LYS A 66 -14.53 -4.96 -0.26
CA LYS A 66 -14.86 -3.96 -1.27
C LYS A 66 -14.64 -2.57 -0.71
N ILE A 67 -13.96 -1.74 -1.48
CA ILE A 67 -13.66 -0.37 -1.09
C ILE A 67 -14.18 0.63 -2.11
N ALA A 68 -14.41 1.86 -1.64
CA ALA A 68 -14.49 3.04 -2.49
C ALA A 68 -13.12 3.73 -2.44
N VAL A 69 -12.68 4.23 -3.59
CA VAL A 69 -11.44 5.02 -3.69
C VAL A 69 -11.84 6.49 -3.64
N ASP A 70 -11.33 7.19 -2.64
CA ASP A 70 -11.69 8.58 -2.41
C ASP A 70 -10.70 9.51 -3.14
N ASN A 71 -10.01 10.37 -2.44
CA ASN A 71 -9.07 11.31 -3.07
C ASN A 71 -7.66 10.74 -3.17
N LEU A 72 -6.94 11.18 -4.19
CA LEU A 72 -5.51 10.91 -4.31
C LEU A 72 -4.77 11.74 -3.26
N LEU A 73 -4.14 11.05 -2.32
CA LEU A 73 -3.41 11.67 -1.22
C LEU A 73 -2.03 12.14 -1.65
N ALA A 74 -1.31 11.28 -2.38
CA ALA A 74 0.08 11.55 -2.71
C ALA A 74 0.55 10.79 -3.94
N VAL A 75 1.55 11.37 -4.61
CA VAL A 75 2.35 10.70 -5.64
C VAL A 75 3.78 10.67 -5.13
N GLY A 76 4.37 9.48 -5.05
CA GLY A 76 5.72 9.28 -4.57
C GLY A 76 6.67 8.78 -5.63
N GLU A 77 7.88 9.34 -5.63
CA GLU A 77 9.01 8.77 -6.34
C GLU A 77 9.87 8.08 -5.29
N VAL A 78 9.98 6.74 -5.39
CA VAL A 78 10.58 5.93 -4.33
C VAL A 78 11.76 5.16 -4.90
N PHE A 79 12.90 5.28 -4.23
CA PHE A 79 14.15 4.63 -4.64
C PHE A 79 14.60 3.71 -3.52
N PHE A 80 14.65 2.41 -3.79
CA PHE A 80 14.99 1.41 -2.76
C PHE A 80 15.71 0.21 -3.39
N PRO A 81 16.40 -0.59 -2.56
CA PRO A 81 17.06 -1.79 -3.07
C PRO A 81 16.06 -2.90 -3.35
N TRP A 82 16.13 -3.47 -4.56
CA TRP A 82 15.41 -4.67 -4.94
C TRP A 82 16.45 -5.78 -5.11
N GLY A 83 16.74 -6.47 -4.02
CA GLY A 83 17.89 -7.36 -4.00
C GLY A 83 19.18 -6.58 -4.23
N LYS A 84 19.92 -6.95 -5.27
CA LYS A 84 21.19 -6.28 -5.62
C LYS A 84 21.04 -5.12 -6.60
N LYS A 85 19.83 -4.86 -7.08
CA LYS A 85 19.56 -3.82 -8.07
C LYS A 85 18.85 -2.63 -7.45
N PRO A 86 19.06 -1.43 -7.95
CA PRO A 86 18.23 -0.31 -7.54
C PRO A 86 16.83 -0.43 -8.15
N CYS A 87 15.81 -0.13 -7.35
CA CYS A 87 14.45 -0.02 -7.84
C CYS A 87 14.04 1.43 -7.90
N HIS A 88 13.50 1.83 -9.06
CA HIS A 88 12.91 3.13 -9.29
C HIS A 88 11.39 2.93 -9.34
N GLN A 89 10.67 3.45 -8.36
CA GLN A 89 9.25 3.20 -8.21
C GLN A 89 8.46 4.49 -8.23
N ILE A 90 7.34 4.47 -8.94
CA ILE A 90 6.32 5.50 -8.85
C ILE A 90 5.13 4.89 -8.13
N SER A 91 4.70 5.51 -7.03
CA SER A 91 3.57 5.03 -6.22
C SER A 91 2.53 6.12 -6.06
N LEU A 92 1.27 5.73 -6.27
CA LEU A 92 0.13 6.58 -5.96
C LEU A 92 -0.53 6.07 -4.69
N TYR A 93 -0.92 6.98 -3.80
CA TYR A 93 -1.61 6.63 -2.55
C TYR A 93 -2.95 7.33 -2.49
N TYR A 94 -4.00 6.54 -2.30
CA TYR A 94 -5.37 7.03 -2.20
C TYR A 94 -5.91 6.84 -0.79
N LYS A 95 -6.71 7.78 -0.33
CA LYS A 95 -7.62 7.53 0.79
C LYS A 95 -8.74 6.64 0.30
N VAL A 96 -9.06 5.61 1.07
CA VAL A 96 -10.11 4.66 0.73
C VAL A 96 -11.01 4.43 1.93
N HIS A 97 -12.22 3.91 1.70
CA HIS A 97 -13.08 3.45 2.78
C HIS A 97 -13.80 2.16 2.39
N LEU A 98 -14.15 1.37 3.38
CA LEU A 98 -14.88 0.12 3.17
C LEU A 98 -16.31 0.43 2.74
N LEU A 99 -16.80 -0.28 1.73
CA LEU A 99 -18.21 -0.23 1.32
C LEU A 99 -19.09 -1.04 2.27
N ASN A 100 -18.51 -2.06 2.90
CA ASN A 100 -19.19 -2.89 3.90
C ASN A 100 -18.24 -3.08 5.08
N ASP A 101 -18.58 -2.50 6.23
CA ASP A 101 -17.75 -2.54 7.43
C ASP A 101 -17.56 -3.96 8.00
N ASN A 102 -18.41 -4.90 7.60
CA ASN A 102 -18.34 -6.28 8.06
C ASN A 102 -17.43 -7.17 7.22
N ASP A 103 -16.85 -6.66 6.14
CA ASP A 103 -15.97 -7.46 5.28
C ASP A 103 -14.69 -7.90 5.99
N ILE A 104 -14.20 -7.10 6.92
CA ILE A 104 -13.00 -7.39 7.70
C ILE A 104 -13.24 -7.09 9.19
N PRO A 105 -12.44 -7.69 10.10
CA PRO A 105 -12.48 -7.31 11.51
C PRO A 105 -12.20 -5.82 11.70
N SER A 106 -12.86 -5.19 12.66
CA SER A 106 -12.74 -3.75 12.93
C SER A 106 -11.61 -3.40 13.89
N GLU A 107 -10.99 -4.39 14.51
CA GLU A 107 -9.93 -4.22 15.50
C GLU A 107 -8.90 -5.34 15.41
N GLY A 108 -7.71 -5.05 15.94
CA GLY A 108 -6.66 -6.05 16.13
C GLY A 108 -5.97 -6.45 14.83
N SER A 109 -5.54 -7.70 14.82
CA SER A 109 -4.81 -8.29 13.70
C SER A 109 -5.61 -9.42 13.10
N PHE A 110 -5.46 -9.61 11.80
CA PHE A 110 -6.10 -10.71 11.11
C PHE A 110 -5.24 -11.15 9.92
N HIS A 111 -5.57 -12.30 9.37
CA HIS A 111 -4.83 -12.91 8.27
C HIS A 111 -5.62 -12.89 6.98
N GLY A 112 -4.91 -12.70 5.88
CA GLY A 112 -5.40 -12.91 4.54
C GLY A 112 -4.42 -13.78 3.79
N TYR A 113 -4.65 -13.95 2.51
CA TYR A 113 -3.72 -14.66 1.64
C TYR A 113 -3.85 -14.16 0.21
N ASP A 114 -2.78 -14.35 -0.55
CA ASP A 114 -2.74 -14.08 -1.97
C ASP A 114 -1.96 -15.21 -2.65
N TYR A 115 -1.98 -15.23 -3.97
CA TYR A 115 -1.21 -16.19 -4.76
C TYR A 115 -0.16 -15.44 -5.59
N LEU A 116 1.09 -15.86 -5.46
CA LEU A 116 2.18 -15.40 -6.30
C LEU A 116 2.71 -16.60 -7.07
N GLU A 117 2.60 -16.57 -8.39
CA GLU A 117 3.04 -17.66 -9.25
C GLU A 117 2.51 -19.05 -8.83
N ASN A 118 1.20 -19.11 -8.49
CA ASN A 118 0.51 -20.31 -8.00
C ASN A 118 0.91 -20.77 -6.59
N GLU A 119 1.76 -20.02 -5.88
CA GLU A 119 2.06 -20.28 -4.48
C GLU A 119 1.21 -19.39 -3.58
N ARG A 120 0.63 -20.00 -2.55
CA ARG A 120 -0.12 -19.25 -1.54
C ARG A 120 0.83 -18.50 -0.62
N ILE A 121 0.60 -17.21 -0.50
CA ILE A 121 1.33 -16.34 0.44
C ILE A 121 0.35 -15.89 1.52
N ASP A 122 0.69 -16.15 2.78
CA ASP A 122 -0.08 -15.66 3.90
C ASP A 122 0.30 -14.21 4.20
N LEU A 123 -0.72 -13.38 4.46
CA LEU A 123 -0.57 -11.96 4.71
C LEU A 123 -1.13 -11.63 6.08
N ASP A 124 -0.42 -10.81 6.83
CA ASP A 124 -0.87 -10.33 8.13
C ASP A 124 -1.24 -8.86 8.04
N PHE A 125 -2.40 -8.50 8.59
CA PHE A 125 -2.93 -7.14 8.61
C PHE A 125 -3.20 -6.73 10.05
N CYS A 126 -2.91 -5.46 10.34
CA CYS A 126 -3.07 -4.92 11.70
C CYS A 126 -3.72 -3.54 11.64
N TRP A 127 -4.69 -3.32 12.51
CA TRP A 127 -5.20 -1.99 12.80
C TRP A 127 -4.25 -1.32 13.79
N ILE A 128 -3.60 -0.25 13.36
CA ILE A 128 -2.60 0.48 14.14
C ILE A 128 -3.14 1.85 14.51
N PRO A 129 -3.13 2.23 15.81
CA PRO A 129 -3.52 3.58 16.20
C PRO A 129 -2.68 4.64 15.49
N LEU A 130 -3.30 5.70 15.02
CA LEU A 130 -2.57 6.81 14.36
C LEU A 130 -1.52 7.42 15.28
N GLU A 131 -1.74 7.36 16.59
CA GLU A 131 -0.77 7.82 17.59
C GLU A 131 0.59 7.13 17.46
N GLU A 132 0.60 5.83 17.09
CA GLU A 132 1.84 5.09 16.91
C GLU A 132 2.63 5.58 15.69
N LEU A 133 1.96 6.09 14.65
CA LEU A 133 2.63 6.73 13.53
C LEU A 133 3.34 8.01 13.97
N LYS A 134 2.71 8.78 14.87
CA LYS A 134 3.32 9.99 15.45
C LYS A 134 4.53 9.65 16.30
N ASN A 135 4.52 8.50 16.94
CA ASN A 135 5.56 8.06 17.87
C ASN A 135 6.70 7.29 17.19
N GLY A 136 6.74 7.29 15.86
CA GLY A 136 7.87 6.78 15.10
C GLY A 136 7.80 5.32 14.69
N LEU A 137 6.60 4.72 14.65
CA LEU A 137 6.44 3.40 14.07
C LEU A 137 6.93 3.41 12.62
N LYS A 138 7.77 2.46 12.27
CA LYS A 138 8.34 2.39 10.94
C LYS A 138 7.35 1.83 9.93
N VAL A 139 6.96 2.66 8.98
CA VAL A 139 6.11 2.31 7.84
C VAL A 139 6.74 2.94 6.61
N TYR A 140 6.95 2.17 5.57
CA TYR A 140 7.55 2.70 4.35
C TYR A 140 6.50 2.95 3.27
N PRO A 141 6.61 4.06 2.53
CA PRO A 141 7.62 5.13 2.69
C PRO A 141 7.29 6.07 3.86
N GLU A 142 8.29 6.39 4.66
CA GLU A 142 8.14 7.23 5.86
C GLU A 142 7.66 8.64 5.51
N GLU A 143 8.07 9.16 4.36
CA GLU A 143 7.73 10.51 3.91
C GLU A 143 6.22 10.72 3.72
N LEU A 144 5.46 9.63 3.58
CA LEU A 144 3.99 9.71 3.46
C LEU A 144 3.29 10.01 4.79
N ILE A 145 3.91 9.63 5.91
CA ILE A 145 3.28 9.71 7.24
C ILE A 145 2.78 11.12 7.60
N PRO A 146 3.56 12.20 7.44
CA PRO A 146 3.06 13.54 7.75
C PRO A 146 1.80 13.92 6.99
N TYR A 147 1.66 13.46 5.76
CA TYR A 147 0.49 13.75 4.93
C TYR A 147 -0.73 12.94 5.34
N ILE A 148 -0.54 11.72 5.84
CA ILE A 148 -1.61 10.90 6.41
C ILE A 148 -2.17 11.58 7.67
N LEU A 149 -1.31 12.14 8.49
CA LEU A 149 -1.66 12.79 9.76
C LEU A 149 -2.18 14.21 9.58
N SER A 150 -2.07 14.78 8.39
CA SER A 150 -2.50 16.14 8.08
C SER A 150 -4.01 16.19 7.82
N ASP A 151 -4.65 17.28 8.23
CA ASP A 151 -6.06 17.56 7.93
C ASP A 151 -6.27 18.18 6.54
N LYS A 152 -5.18 18.43 5.81
CA LYS A 152 -5.26 19.05 4.49
C LYS A 152 -5.77 18.03 3.46
N ASN A 153 -6.66 18.52 2.59
CA ASN A 153 -7.29 17.69 1.57
C ASN A 153 -6.74 18.00 0.17
N GLU A 154 -5.43 17.98 0.06
CA GLU A 154 -4.71 18.25 -1.19
C GLU A 154 -3.79 17.09 -1.56
N THR A 155 -3.58 16.89 -2.85
CA THR A 155 -2.65 15.88 -3.35
C THR A 155 -1.22 16.42 -3.27
N VAL A 156 -0.33 15.65 -2.68
CA VAL A 156 1.07 16.04 -2.48
C VAL A 156 2.00 15.16 -3.29
N HIS A 157 3.19 15.65 -3.54
CA HIS A 157 4.29 14.90 -4.16
C HIS A 157 5.41 14.74 -3.14
N PHE A 158 5.98 13.55 -3.04
CA PHE A 158 7.13 13.31 -2.19
C PHE A 158 8.18 12.46 -2.89
N VAL A 159 9.41 12.52 -2.37
CA VAL A 159 10.52 11.70 -2.82
C VAL A 159 11.05 10.92 -1.62
N SER A 160 11.19 9.61 -1.78
CA SER A 160 11.75 8.74 -0.75
C SER A 160 12.99 8.07 -1.31
N ARG A 161 14.14 8.35 -0.71
CA ARG A 161 15.42 7.74 -1.08
C ARG A 161 15.90 6.83 0.04
N GLN A 162 15.90 5.54 -0.23
CA GLN A 162 16.39 4.52 0.70
C GLN A 162 17.75 3.98 0.24
N ILE A 163 18.20 4.47 -0.91
CA ILE A 163 19.55 4.22 -1.45
C ILE A 163 20.08 5.46 -2.16
#